data_f9889a9607c0485037f5e0e0987d14c7
#
_entry.id   f9889a9607c0485037f5e0e0987d14c7
#
_cell.length_a   1.000
_cell.length_b   1.000
_cell.length_c   1.000
_cell.angle_alpha   90.00
_cell.angle_beta   90.00
_cell.angle_gamma   90.00
#
_symmetry.space_group_name_H-M   'P 1'
#
loop_
_entity.id
_entity.type
_entity.pdbx_description
1 polymer ?
#
loop_
_entity_poly.entity_id
_entity_poly.type
_entity_poly.pdbx_seq_one_letter_code
_entity_poly.pdbx_strand_id
1 'polypeptide(L)'
;MKLNTILLLAVIVMMAVSCRTKSKPSENLAPNIHKVTSEEVIQSSNYTYVRVSEDGKDSWIAITRQEVEVGKTYYFEPSIEMANFTSKELKRTFPVILFVAKFSNMPIVAAEKVAISDPPKGKQPAVAKDGIKVERAANGITIAELVSKKDSYAGKSIKIKGEVVKFNPQIMGKNWLHIQDGTNGNGVFDLTITTADEVKVGDIVTFEGIVALNKDFGAGYSYDLIVEEGKLIK
;
A
#
# COMPACT_ATOMS: atom_id res chain seq x y z
N MET A 1 -64.74 -12.45 67.33
CA MET A 1 -65.72 -12.20 66.26
C MET A 1 -65.31 -11.02 65.43
N LYS A 2 -65.30 -11.18 64.17
CA LYS A 2 -65.00 -10.29 63.04
C LYS A 2 -63.52 -10.23 62.62
N LEU A 3 -63.23 -11.07 61.71
CA LEU A 3 -62.17 -11.27 60.87
C LEU A 3 -62.01 -10.06 59.87
N ASN A 4 -60.96 -9.27 59.95
CA ASN A 4 -60.67 -8.26 58.95
C ASN A 4 -59.48 -8.72 58.07
N THR A 5 -59.89 -9.17 56.92
CA THR A 5 -58.96 -9.55 55.85
C THR A 5 -58.38 -8.30 55.28
N ILE A 6 -57.12 -8.05 55.56
CA ILE A 6 -56.32 -6.98 54.89
C ILE A 6 -55.69 -7.59 53.65
N LEU A 7 -56.26 -7.21 52.52
CA LEU A 7 -55.74 -7.55 51.19
C LEU A 7 -54.47 -6.75 50.91
N LEU A 8 -53.35 -7.43 51.04
CA LEU A 8 -52.02 -6.85 50.74
C LEU A 8 -51.82 -6.92 49.20
N LEU A 9 -52.02 -5.79 48.55
CA LEU A 9 -51.80 -5.65 47.13
C LEU A 9 -50.27 -5.46 46.89
N ALA A 10 -49.59 -6.55 46.59
CA ALA A 10 -48.18 -6.49 46.19
C ALA A 10 -48.08 -5.99 44.76
N VAL A 11 -47.76 -4.70 44.61
CA VAL A 11 -47.39 -4.12 43.32
C VAL A 11 -45.94 -4.53 43.00
N ILE A 12 -45.84 -5.56 42.17
CA ILE A 12 -44.54 -5.94 41.56
C ILE A 12 -44.22 -4.92 40.48
N VAL A 13 -43.38 -3.94 40.81
CA VAL A 13 -42.74 -3.06 39.83
C VAL A 13 -41.67 -3.86 39.12
N MET A 14 -42.00 -4.45 37.97
CA MET A 14 -41.00 -4.96 37.03
C MET A 14 -40.19 -3.79 36.50
N MET A 15 -39.03 -3.56 37.09
CA MET A 15 -37.98 -2.74 36.45
C MET A 15 -37.47 -3.52 35.23
N ALA A 16 -37.99 -3.22 34.07
CA ALA A 16 -37.38 -3.58 32.80
C ALA A 16 -36.10 -2.81 32.70
N VAL A 17 -34.99 -3.44 33.09
CA VAL A 17 -33.64 -2.98 32.75
C VAL A 17 -33.50 -3.16 31.25
N SER A 18 -33.87 -2.13 30.51
CA SER A 18 -33.56 -2.01 29.09
C SER A 18 -32.04 -1.87 28.95
N CYS A 19 -31.36 -3.01 28.76
CA CYS A 19 -30.01 -2.99 28.25
C CYS A 19 -30.03 -2.30 26.85
N ARG A 20 -29.91 -0.98 26.84
CA ARG A 20 -29.49 -0.27 25.66
C ARG A 20 -28.08 -0.74 25.34
N THR A 21 -27.96 -1.77 24.53
CA THR A 21 -26.74 -2.03 23.77
C THR A 21 -26.45 -0.76 22.99
N LYS A 22 -25.47 0.02 23.45
CA LYS A 22 -24.86 1.06 22.62
C LYS A 22 -24.35 0.34 21.38
N SER A 23 -25.10 0.41 20.29
CA SER A 23 -24.56 0.07 18.98
C SER A 23 -23.30 0.93 18.81
N LYS A 24 -22.14 0.28 18.70
CA LYS A 24 -20.93 0.96 18.26
C LYS A 24 -21.29 1.72 16.99
N PRO A 25 -20.86 2.99 16.85
CA PRO A 25 -21.03 3.70 15.58
C PRO A 25 -20.50 2.77 14.49
N SER A 26 -21.28 2.50 13.47
CA SER A 26 -20.79 1.80 12.30
C SER A 26 -19.66 2.66 11.73
N GLU A 27 -18.41 2.21 11.86
CA GLU A 27 -17.30 2.83 11.19
C GLU A 27 -17.62 2.79 9.70
N ASN A 28 -17.79 3.95 9.08
CA ASN A 28 -18.08 4.09 7.66
C ASN A 28 -16.75 3.85 6.91
N LEU A 29 -16.29 2.58 6.93
CA LEU A 29 -15.06 2.20 6.24
C LEU A 29 -15.26 2.35 4.74
N ALA A 30 -14.20 2.71 4.03
CA ALA A 30 -14.20 2.66 2.58
C ALA A 30 -14.45 1.22 2.10
N PRO A 31 -15.04 1.01 0.91
CA PRO A 31 -15.22 -0.33 0.36
C PRO A 31 -13.89 -1.08 0.31
N ASN A 32 -13.91 -2.36 0.66
CA ASN A 32 -12.75 -3.27 0.66
C ASN A 32 -11.64 -2.94 1.68
N ILE A 33 -11.94 -2.22 2.76
CA ILE A 33 -10.98 -2.04 3.85
C ILE A 33 -11.05 -3.24 4.79
N HIS A 34 -9.90 -3.84 5.03
CA HIS A 34 -9.70 -4.86 6.04
C HIS A 34 -9.53 -4.23 7.41
N LYS A 35 -10.26 -4.74 8.40
CA LYS A 35 -10.11 -4.37 9.81
C LYS A 35 -9.60 -5.57 10.57
N VAL A 36 -8.37 -5.47 11.05
CA VAL A 36 -7.63 -6.60 11.61
C VAL A 36 -7.09 -6.31 13.00
N THR A 37 -6.85 -7.36 13.76
CA THR A 37 -6.09 -7.30 15.01
C THR A 37 -4.69 -7.88 14.79
N SER A 38 -3.65 -7.17 15.20
CA SER A 38 -2.27 -7.66 15.14
C SER A 38 -2.02 -8.71 16.22
N GLU A 39 -1.49 -9.87 15.82
CA GLU A 39 -1.23 -11.02 16.71
C GLU A 39 0.27 -11.25 16.94
N GLU A 40 1.09 -11.04 15.93
CA GLU A 40 2.53 -11.25 15.96
C GLU A 40 3.21 -10.22 15.06
N VAL A 41 4.34 -9.69 15.47
CA VAL A 41 5.10 -8.67 14.72
C VAL A 41 6.55 -9.09 14.61
N ILE A 42 7.08 -9.13 13.40
CA ILE A 42 8.48 -9.42 13.11
C ILE A 42 9.06 -8.27 12.31
N GLN A 43 10.06 -7.61 12.85
CA GLN A 43 10.75 -6.52 12.18
C GLN A 43 11.88 -7.05 11.29
N SER A 44 12.05 -6.45 10.11
CA SER A 44 13.22 -6.64 9.26
C SER A 44 13.77 -5.29 8.81
N SER A 45 14.82 -5.29 8.00
CA SER A 45 15.45 -4.04 7.56
C SER A 45 14.50 -3.15 6.76
N ASN A 46 13.64 -3.75 5.92
CA ASN A 46 12.77 -3.02 4.99
C ASN A 46 11.28 -3.21 5.27
N TYR A 47 10.90 -4.28 5.95
CA TYR A 47 9.51 -4.66 6.19
C TYR A 47 9.22 -4.92 7.66
N THR A 48 7.98 -4.67 8.04
CA THR A 48 7.37 -5.25 9.23
C THR A 48 6.41 -6.35 8.76
N TYR A 49 6.64 -7.57 9.20
CA TYR A 49 5.76 -8.71 8.97
C TYR A 49 4.82 -8.82 10.15
N VAL A 50 3.53 -8.84 9.88
CA VAL A 50 2.50 -8.89 10.92
C VAL A 50 1.59 -10.06 10.67
N ARG A 51 1.43 -10.95 11.66
CA ARG A 51 0.31 -11.89 11.65
C ARG A 51 -0.90 -11.14 12.18
N VAL A 52 -1.96 -11.13 11.40
CA VAL A 52 -3.19 -10.43 11.71
C VAL A 52 -4.36 -11.40 11.73
N SER A 53 -5.36 -11.10 12.56
CA SER A 53 -6.62 -11.84 12.61
C SER A 53 -7.77 -10.94 12.14
N GLU A 54 -8.56 -11.44 11.19
CA GLU A 54 -9.79 -10.84 10.69
C GLU A 54 -10.91 -11.88 10.77
N ASP A 55 -11.96 -11.58 11.52
CA ASP A 55 -13.11 -12.47 11.75
C ASP A 55 -12.69 -13.91 12.17
N GLY A 56 -11.62 -14.01 12.98
CA GLY A 56 -11.10 -15.28 13.46
C GLY A 56 -10.26 -16.06 12.46
N LYS A 57 -9.89 -15.45 11.33
CA LYS A 57 -8.96 -16.01 10.34
C LYS A 57 -7.62 -15.29 10.41
N ASP A 58 -6.57 -16.06 10.56
CA ASP A 58 -5.21 -15.52 10.59
C ASP A 58 -4.63 -15.41 9.18
N SER A 59 -3.92 -14.33 8.95
CA SER A 59 -3.13 -14.12 7.72
C SER A 59 -1.83 -13.40 8.03
N TRP A 60 -0.84 -13.54 7.15
CA TRP A 60 0.39 -12.77 7.22
C TRP A 60 0.33 -11.60 6.26
N ILE A 61 0.72 -10.43 6.74
CA ILE A 61 0.92 -9.25 5.91
C ILE A 61 2.37 -8.77 6.01
N ALA A 62 2.86 -8.18 4.94
CA ALA A 62 4.12 -7.46 4.89
C ALA A 62 3.83 -6.00 4.55
N ILE A 63 4.26 -5.10 5.41
CA ILE A 63 4.11 -3.66 5.25
C ILE A 63 5.49 -3.00 5.20
N THR A 64 5.60 -1.81 4.63
CA THR A 64 6.81 -1.00 4.75
C THR A 64 7.15 -0.85 6.23
N ARG A 65 8.44 -0.93 6.55
CA ARG A 65 8.92 -0.89 7.94
C ARG A 65 8.31 0.26 8.73
N GLN A 66 7.57 -0.09 9.77
CA GLN A 66 7.00 0.82 10.76
C GLN A 66 6.75 0.08 12.07
N GLU A 67 6.52 0.81 13.14
CA GLU A 67 6.17 0.21 14.42
C GLU A 67 4.72 -0.27 14.42
N VAL A 68 4.51 -1.48 14.94
CA VAL A 68 3.20 -2.11 15.08
C VAL A 68 3.13 -2.72 16.48
N GLU A 69 2.06 -2.41 17.21
CA GLU A 69 1.80 -2.96 18.52
C GLU A 69 0.92 -4.21 18.42
N VAL A 70 1.30 -5.28 19.11
CA VAL A 70 0.51 -6.51 19.20
C VAL A 70 -0.79 -6.25 19.98
N GLY A 71 -1.89 -6.86 19.56
CA GLY A 71 -3.21 -6.73 20.18
C GLY A 71 -3.96 -5.46 19.81
N LYS A 72 -3.44 -4.63 18.91
CA LYS A 72 -4.11 -3.41 18.42
C LYS A 72 -4.86 -3.67 17.14
N THR A 73 -5.88 -2.86 16.93
CA THR A 73 -6.66 -2.85 15.69
C THR A 73 -5.98 -1.98 14.65
N TYR A 74 -5.89 -2.51 13.43
CA TYR A 74 -5.36 -1.81 12.26
C TYR A 74 -6.30 -1.96 11.07
N TYR A 75 -6.09 -1.12 10.08
CA TYR A 75 -6.88 -1.07 8.86
C TYR A 75 -5.94 -1.07 7.67
N PHE A 76 -6.29 -1.79 6.61
CA PHE A 76 -5.51 -1.74 5.37
C PHE A 76 -6.38 -1.86 4.13
N GLU A 77 -5.87 -1.32 3.03
CA GLU A 77 -6.47 -1.46 1.70
C GLU A 77 -6.09 -2.80 1.07
N PRO A 78 -6.84 -3.25 0.04
CA PRO A 78 -6.50 -4.43 -0.74
C PRO A 78 -5.03 -4.46 -1.14
N SER A 79 -4.45 -5.63 -1.12
CA SER A 79 -3.01 -5.87 -1.15
C SER A 79 -2.66 -6.91 -2.21
N ILE A 80 -1.38 -7.01 -2.54
CA ILE A 80 -0.89 -8.08 -3.41
C ILE A 80 -0.72 -9.35 -2.60
N GLU A 81 -1.43 -10.40 -2.98
CA GLU A 81 -1.21 -11.74 -2.42
C GLU A 81 -0.01 -12.42 -3.12
N MET A 82 0.89 -12.97 -2.33
CA MET A 82 2.01 -13.77 -2.81
C MET A 82 1.99 -15.15 -2.17
N ALA A 83 1.99 -16.17 -3.00
CA ALA A 83 2.13 -17.55 -2.56
C ALA A 83 3.62 -17.94 -2.47
N ASN A 84 3.96 -18.73 -1.45
CA ASN A 84 5.31 -19.27 -1.24
C ASN A 84 6.42 -18.20 -1.19
N PHE A 85 6.11 -17.04 -0.61
CA PHE A 85 7.09 -15.98 -0.46
C PHE A 85 8.16 -16.35 0.58
N THR A 86 9.42 -16.28 0.19
CA THR A 86 10.56 -16.50 1.09
C THR A 86 11.28 -15.21 1.42
N SER A 87 11.20 -14.79 2.68
CA SER A 87 12.03 -13.71 3.21
C SER A 87 13.45 -14.25 3.46
N LYS A 88 14.42 -13.75 2.70
CA LYS A 88 15.84 -14.13 2.85
C LYS A 88 16.39 -13.70 4.20
N GLU A 89 16.00 -12.53 4.69
CA GLU A 89 16.44 -11.97 5.96
C GLU A 89 15.92 -12.79 7.15
N LEU A 90 14.63 -13.13 7.15
CA LEU A 90 14.03 -13.94 8.21
C LEU A 90 14.32 -15.44 8.05
N LYS A 91 14.87 -15.86 6.90
CA LYS A 91 15.03 -17.29 6.51
C LYS A 91 13.71 -18.06 6.68
N ARG A 92 12.60 -17.42 6.35
CA ARG A 92 11.24 -17.93 6.55
C ARG A 92 10.45 -17.86 5.25
N THR A 93 9.77 -18.97 4.93
CA THR A 93 8.80 -19.01 3.83
C THR A 93 7.39 -18.85 4.38
N PHE A 94 6.63 -17.95 3.77
CA PHE A 94 5.22 -17.75 4.04
C PHE A 94 4.42 -18.43 2.92
N PRO A 95 3.55 -19.40 3.23
CA PRO A 95 2.74 -20.06 2.20
C PRO A 95 1.86 -19.06 1.44
N VAL A 96 1.28 -18.12 2.18
CA VAL A 96 0.56 -16.95 1.64
C VAL A 96 0.92 -15.74 2.49
N ILE A 97 1.17 -14.62 1.85
CA ILE A 97 1.40 -13.33 2.50
C ILE A 97 0.85 -12.20 1.63
N LEU A 98 0.26 -11.18 2.27
CA LEU A 98 -0.28 -10.01 1.61
C LEU A 98 0.71 -8.85 1.73
N PHE A 99 1.15 -8.28 0.61
CA PHE A 99 1.96 -7.06 0.60
C PHE A 99 1.05 -5.84 0.61
N VAL A 100 1.07 -5.11 1.71
CA VAL A 100 0.14 -4.02 2.01
C VAL A 100 0.84 -2.67 1.88
N ALA A 101 0.32 -1.82 1.00
CA ALA A 101 0.89 -0.50 0.75
C ALA A 101 0.41 0.56 1.77
N LYS A 102 -0.85 0.44 2.22
CA LYS A 102 -1.45 1.40 3.17
C LYS A 102 -1.97 0.65 4.39
N PHE A 103 -1.32 0.89 5.52
CA PHE A 103 -1.62 0.28 6.80
C PHE A 103 -1.69 1.36 7.88
N SER A 104 -2.76 1.40 8.66
CA SER A 104 -3.06 2.49 9.60
C SER A 104 -3.70 1.97 10.87
N ASN A 105 -3.42 2.61 12.00
CA ASN A 105 -4.13 2.40 13.26
C ASN A 105 -5.42 3.24 13.37
N MET A 106 -5.72 4.06 12.35
CA MET A 106 -6.96 4.80 12.23
C MET A 106 -7.83 4.21 11.14
N PRO A 107 -9.16 4.23 11.29
CA PRO A 107 -10.08 3.78 10.25
C PRO A 107 -9.82 4.50 8.92
N ILE A 108 -9.71 3.71 7.86
CA ILE A 108 -9.64 4.23 6.49
C ILE A 108 -11.09 4.46 6.04
N VAL A 109 -11.59 5.67 6.24
CA VAL A 109 -12.95 6.04 5.86
C VAL A 109 -13.03 6.41 4.39
N ALA A 110 -14.17 6.14 3.76
CA ALA A 110 -14.44 6.68 2.45
C ALA A 110 -14.46 8.21 2.56
N ALA A 111 -13.53 8.89 1.89
CA ALA A 111 -13.61 10.32 1.75
C ALA A 111 -14.96 10.67 1.12
N GLU A 112 -15.73 11.59 1.73
CA GLU A 112 -16.90 12.16 1.06
C GLU A 112 -16.48 12.58 -0.35
N LYS A 113 -17.27 12.15 -1.34
CA LYS A 113 -17.05 12.49 -2.75
C LYS A 113 -17.04 14.00 -2.93
N VAL A 114 -15.88 14.60 -2.75
CA VAL A 114 -15.54 15.77 -3.57
C VAL A 114 -15.29 15.18 -4.95
N ALA A 115 -16.07 15.61 -5.92
CA ALA A 115 -15.99 15.16 -7.30
C ALA A 115 -14.58 15.43 -7.85
N ILE A 116 -13.71 14.45 -7.70
CA ILE A 116 -12.42 14.37 -8.37
C ILE A 116 -12.54 13.12 -9.22
N SER A 117 -12.47 13.35 -10.51
CA SER A 117 -12.40 12.36 -11.57
C SER A 117 -11.52 11.16 -11.19
N ASP A 118 -12.03 9.95 -11.51
CA ASP A 118 -11.47 8.60 -11.40
C ASP A 118 -10.19 8.40 -10.59
N PRO A 119 -10.20 7.52 -9.56
CA PRO A 119 -8.98 7.17 -8.85
C PRO A 119 -7.99 6.53 -9.82
N PRO A 120 -6.75 7.01 -9.87
CA PRO A 120 -5.73 6.36 -10.69
C PRO A 120 -5.52 4.95 -10.18
N LYS A 121 -5.82 3.97 -11.01
CA LYS A 121 -5.54 2.56 -10.79
C LYS A 121 -4.06 2.40 -10.45
N GLY A 122 -3.76 1.88 -9.25
CA GLY A 122 -2.43 1.39 -8.89
C GLY A 122 -1.31 2.40 -8.62
N LYS A 123 -1.56 3.71 -8.69
CA LYS A 123 -0.56 4.73 -8.34
C LYS A 123 -0.81 5.30 -6.95
N GLN A 124 0.12 5.03 -6.01
CA GLN A 124 0.30 6.00 -4.92
C GLN A 124 0.68 7.34 -5.58
N PRO A 125 0.07 8.47 -5.19
CA PRO A 125 0.48 9.75 -5.73
C PRO A 125 1.97 9.93 -5.42
N ALA A 126 2.78 10.01 -6.46
CA ALA A 126 4.15 10.44 -6.33
C ALA A 126 4.11 11.89 -5.82
N VAL A 127 4.77 12.15 -4.71
CA VAL A 127 4.98 13.54 -4.26
C VAL A 127 6.20 14.03 -5.00
N ALA A 128 6.06 15.12 -5.76
CA ALA A 128 7.21 15.78 -6.36
C ALA A 128 8.15 16.21 -5.24
N LYS A 129 9.40 15.74 -5.28
CA LYS A 129 10.42 16.20 -4.37
C LYS A 129 10.98 17.52 -4.90
N ASP A 130 10.81 18.58 -4.13
CA ASP A 130 11.34 19.89 -4.50
C ASP A 130 12.86 19.88 -4.65
N GLY A 131 13.35 20.60 -5.65
CA GLY A 131 14.77 20.83 -5.86
C GLY A 131 15.52 19.76 -6.65
N ILE A 132 14.87 18.70 -7.13
CA ILE A 132 15.51 17.72 -8.01
C ILE A 132 15.82 18.38 -9.36
N LYS A 133 17.12 18.33 -9.75
CA LYS A 133 17.62 18.71 -11.08
C LYS A 133 18.71 17.73 -11.44
N VAL A 134 18.38 16.78 -12.30
CA VAL A 134 19.32 15.78 -12.77
C VAL A 134 19.60 16.00 -14.25
N GLU A 135 20.88 16.15 -14.63
CA GLU A 135 21.25 16.24 -16.03
C GLU A 135 20.92 14.94 -16.76
N ARG A 136 20.41 15.08 -17.97
CA ARG A 136 20.12 13.95 -18.86
C ARG A 136 21.34 13.09 -19.06
N ALA A 137 21.18 11.77 -19.02
CA ALA A 137 22.26 10.85 -19.36
C ALA A 137 22.71 11.02 -20.82
N ALA A 138 23.98 10.76 -21.10
CA ALA A 138 24.48 10.71 -22.47
C ALA A 138 23.69 9.68 -23.28
N ASN A 139 23.16 10.10 -24.42
CA ASN A 139 22.26 9.28 -25.27
C ASN A 139 21.01 8.78 -24.55
N GLY A 140 20.63 9.40 -23.43
CA GLY A 140 19.40 9.10 -22.70
C GLY A 140 18.26 10.06 -23.05
N ILE A 141 17.15 9.89 -22.38
CA ILE A 141 15.96 10.77 -22.48
C ILE A 141 15.56 11.25 -21.08
N THR A 142 14.72 12.29 -21.02
CA THR A 142 14.13 12.75 -19.77
C THR A 142 12.79 12.07 -19.50
N ILE A 143 12.32 12.12 -18.25
CA ILE A 143 10.98 11.63 -17.89
C ILE A 143 9.90 12.38 -18.71
N ALA A 144 10.02 13.71 -18.83
CA ALA A 144 9.08 14.49 -19.65
C ALA A 144 9.08 14.08 -21.13
N GLU A 145 10.24 13.82 -21.71
CA GLU A 145 10.33 13.34 -23.09
C GLU A 145 9.72 11.93 -23.25
N LEU A 146 10.03 11.01 -22.33
CA LEU A 146 9.45 9.67 -22.33
C LEU A 146 7.93 9.73 -22.27
N VAL A 147 7.38 10.48 -21.34
CA VAL A 147 5.92 10.61 -21.16
C VAL A 147 5.25 11.20 -22.39
N SER A 148 5.84 12.27 -22.95
CA SER A 148 5.26 12.97 -24.10
C SER A 148 5.28 12.14 -25.39
N LYS A 149 6.20 11.16 -25.49
CA LYS A 149 6.40 10.32 -26.68
C LYS A 149 6.29 8.82 -26.35
N LYS A 150 5.57 8.45 -25.29
CA LYS A 150 5.54 7.09 -24.74
C LYS A 150 5.26 6.01 -25.79
N ASP A 151 4.31 6.27 -26.70
CA ASP A 151 3.94 5.30 -27.71
C ASP A 151 5.08 5.01 -28.71
N SER A 152 5.94 6.00 -28.96
CA SER A 152 7.12 5.83 -29.82
C SER A 152 8.25 5.06 -29.13
N TYR A 153 8.24 4.98 -27.80
CA TYR A 153 9.22 4.24 -27.00
C TYR A 153 8.73 2.86 -26.57
N ALA A 154 7.46 2.53 -26.75
CA ALA A 154 6.90 1.24 -26.38
C ALA A 154 7.71 0.06 -26.89
N GLY A 155 8.12 -0.85 -26.03
CA GLY A 155 8.94 -2.03 -26.33
C GLY A 155 10.40 -1.73 -26.64
N LYS A 156 10.84 -0.48 -26.59
CA LYS A 156 12.24 -0.11 -26.86
C LYS A 156 13.04 0.01 -25.58
N SER A 157 14.36 -0.28 -25.66
CA SER A 157 15.30 0.05 -24.61
C SER A 157 15.57 1.55 -24.62
N ILE A 158 15.52 2.15 -23.44
CA ILE A 158 15.85 3.56 -23.19
C ILE A 158 16.88 3.67 -22.08
N LYS A 159 17.64 4.78 -22.11
CA LYS A 159 18.50 5.18 -21.02
C LYS A 159 17.94 6.40 -20.34
N ILE A 160 17.80 6.34 -19.02
CA ILE A 160 17.22 7.40 -18.23
C ILE A 160 17.99 7.60 -16.94
N LYS A 161 18.16 8.86 -16.52
CA LYS A 161 18.89 9.24 -15.29
C LYS A 161 17.96 10.01 -14.38
N GLY A 162 18.00 9.69 -13.07
CA GLY A 162 17.19 10.36 -12.08
C GLY A 162 17.67 10.11 -10.66
N GLU A 163 17.12 10.83 -9.71
CA GLU A 163 17.31 10.59 -8.28
C GLU A 163 16.26 9.55 -7.82
N VAL A 164 16.70 8.54 -7.09
CA VAL A 164 15.82 7.55 -6.47
C VAL A 164 15.04 8.19 -5.32
N VAL A 165 13.74 8.29 -5.47
CA VAL A 165 12.86 8.87 -4.44
C VAL A 165 12.11 7.81 -3.63
N LYS A 166 12.04 6.58 -4.14
CA LYS A 166 11.46 5.43 -3.46
C LYS A 166 12.12 4.15 -3.92
N PHE A 167 12.31 3.20 -3.01
CA PHE A 167 12.85 1.88 -3.30
C PHE A 167 12.09 0.83 -2.50
N ASN A 168 11.50 -0.14 -3.18
CA ASN A 168 10.76 -1.27 -2.60
C ASN A 168 11.43 -2.57 -3.07
N PRO A 169 12.24 -3.22 -2.23
CA PRO A 169 13.00 -4.40 -2.63
C PRO A 169 12.13 -5.65 -2.69
N GLN A 170 12.46 -6.54 -3.61
CA GLN A 170 12.02 -7.93 -3.69
C GLN A 170 10.50 -8.15 -3.80
N ILE A 171 9.74 -7.18 -4.33
CA ILE A 171 8.32 -7.38 -4.63
C ILE A 171 8.21 -8.15 -5.95
N MET A 172 7.52 -9.29 -5.96
CA MET A 172 7.38 -10.19 -7.11
C MET A 172 8.74 -10.60 -7.74
N GLY A 173 9.76 -10.78 -6.87
CA GLY A 173 11.12 -11.18 -7.27
C GLY A 173 11.95 -10.09 -7.94
N LYS A 174 11.47 -8.85 -7.96
CA LYS A 174 12.15 -7.68 -8.52
C LYS A 174 12.22 -6.55 -7.49
N ASN A 175 13.17 -5.67 -7.65
CA ASN A 175 13.22 -4.40 -6.95
C ASN A 175 12.41 -3.37 -7.74
N TRP A 176 11.63 -2.56 -7.05
CA TRP A 176 10.79 -1.52 -7.61
C TRP A 176 11.27 -0.18 -7.10
N LEU A 177 11.61 0.70 -8.00
CA LEU A 177 12.07 2.03 -7.62
C LEU A 177 11.31 3.11 -8.39
N HIS A 178 11.25 4.27 -7.79
CA HIS A 178 10.76 5.48 -8.40
C HIS A 178 11.91 6.46 -8.53
N ILE A 179 12.06 7.02 -9.71
CA ILE A 179 13.06 8.08 -9.96
C ILE A 179 12.37 9.35 -10.42
N GLN A 180 13.02 10.48 -10.11
CA GLN A 180 12.64 11.80 -10.60
C GLN A 180 13.88 12.49 -11.17
N ASP A 181 13.73 13.22 -12.28
CA ASP A 181 14.83 13.97 -12.92
C ASP A 181 14.62 15.48 -12.88
N GLY A 182 13.53 15.93 -12.25
CA GLY A 182 13.12 17.32 -12.17
C GLY A 182 12.33 17.82 -13.38
N THR A 183 12.10 16.97 -14.38
CA THR A 183 11.25 17.30 -15.53
C THR A 183 9.80 16.85 -15.28
N ASN A 184 8.86 17.46 -16.01
CA ASN A 184 7.44 17.14 -15.93
C ASN A 184 6.85 17.03 -17.33
N GLY A 185 6.27 15.86 -17.64
CA GLY A 185 5.55 15.61 -18.88
C GLY A 185 4.06 15.37 -18.58
N ASN A 186 3.18 16.27 -18.99
CA ASN A 186 1.73 16.12 -18.80
C ASN A 186 1.30 15.83 -17.36
N GLY A 187 1.96 16.45 -16.37
CA GLY A 187 1.71 16.21 -14.95
C GLY A 187 2.44 15.00 -14.36
N VAL A 188 3.14 14.21 -15.17
CA VAL A 188 3.95 13.08 -14.70
C VAL A 188 5.41 13.52 -14.53
N PHE A 189 5.94 13.36 -13.34
CA PHE A 189 7.29 13.74 -12.95
C PHE A 189 8.06 12.59 -12.28
N ASP A 190 7.43 11.43 -12.17
CA ASP A 190 7.92 10.24 -11.48
C ASP A 190 7.87 9.05 -12.44
N LEU A 191 8.92 8.25 -12.48
CA LEU A 191 9.00 7.06 -13.30
C LEU A 191 9.28 5.83 -12.45
N THR A 192 8.44 4.82 -12.59
CA THR A 192 8.67 3.51 -11.97
C THR A 192 9.58 2.65 -12.85
N ILE A 193 10.57 2.02 -12.22
CA ILE A 193 11.49 1.08 -12.85
C ILE A 193 11.51 -0.22 -12.05
N THR A 194 11.47 -1.37 -12.72
CA THR A 194 11.77 -2.67 -12.11
C THR A 194 13.19 -3.12 -12.46
N THR A 195 13.92 -3.65 -11.49
CA THR A 195 15.31 -4.05 -11.65
C THR A 195 15.70 -5.20 -10.72
N ALA A 196 16.79 -5.89 -11.02
CA ALA A 196 17.46 -6.79 -10.07
C ALA A 196 18.54 -6.08 -9.23
N ASP A 197 18.95 -4.88 -9.64
CA ASP A 197 20.02 -4.12 -8.98
C ASP A 197 19.49 -3.47 -7.68
N GLU A 198 20.40 -3.25 -6.73
CA GLU A 198 20.13 -2.57 -5.46
C GLU A 198 20.62 -1.13 -5.51
N VAL A 199 19.78 -0.21 -5.07
CA VAL A 199 20.07 1.23 -4.96
C VAL A 199 19.50 1.77 -3.65
N LYS A 200 19.87 2.99 -3.30
CA LYS A 200 19.37 3.69 -2.12
C LYS A 200 18.56 4.91 -2.50
N VAL A 201 17.57 5.25 -1.68
CA VAL A 201 16.88 6.53 -1.80
C VAL A 201 17.87 7.67 -1.66
N GLY A 202 17.82 8.63 -2.60
CA GLY A 202 18.75 9.73 -2.72
C GLY A 202 19.90 9.50 -3.71
N ASP A 203 20.13 8.27 -4.17
CA ASP A 203 21.13 8.00 -5.19
C ASP A 203 20.73 8.63 -6.53
N ILE A 204 21.67 9.25 -7.23
CA ILE A 204 21.50 9.66 -8.63
C ILE A 204 22.02 8.53 -9.52
N VAL A 205 21.10 7.89 -10.21
CA VAL A 205 21.36 6.65 -10.96
C VAL A 205 20.99 6.79 -12.43
N THR A 206 21.65 6.01 -13.28
CA THR A 206 21.27 5.85 -14.69
C THR A 206 20.86 4.41 -14.91
N PHE A 207 19.64 4.21 -15.42
CA PHE A 207 19.14 2.90 -15.81
C PHE A 207 18.97 2.80 -17.32
N GLU A 208 19.26 1.62 -17.86
CA GLU A 208 18.83 1.20 -19.19
C GLU A 208 17.81 0.08 -19.05
N GLY A 209 16.64 0.23 -19.66
CA GLY A 209 15.56 -0.75 -19.52
C GLY A 209 14.49 -0.59 -20.61
N ILE A 210 13.55 -1.51 -20.64
CA ILE A 210 12.53 -1.61 -21.69
C ILE A 210 11.26 -0.89 -21.27
N VAL A 211 10.76 -0.02 -22.12
CA VAL A 211 9.50 0.70 -21.90
C VAL A 211 8.33 -0.24 -22.10
N ALA A 212 7.50 -0.41 -21.09
CA ALA A 212 6.24 -1.13 -21.16
C ALA A 212 5.06 -0.16 -20.91
N LEU A 213 4.03 -0.30 -21.73
CA LEU A 213 2.79 0.45 -21.60
C LEU A 213 1.65 -0.46 -21.16
N ASN A 214 0.71 0.12 -20.41
CA ASN A 214 -0.52 -0.55 -19.96
C ASN A 214 -0.24 -1.90 -19.31
N LYS A 215 0.85 -1.96 -18.51
CA LYS A 215 1.28 -3.18 -17.83
C LYS A 215 0.42 -3.43 -16.61
N ASP A 216 -0.23 -4.59 -16.57
CA ASP A 216 -0.98 -5.07 -15.41
C ASP A 216 -0.20 -6.22 -14.74
N PHE A 217 0.11 -6.04 -13.46
CA PHE A 217 0.77 -7.05 -12.62
C PHE A 217 -0.24 -7.80 -11.73
N GLY A 218 -1.54 -7.55 -11.90
CA GLY A 218 -2.59 -8.11 -11.07
C GLY A 218 -2.83 -7.32 -9.77
N ALA A 219 -3.84 -7.74 -9.01
CA ALA A 219 -4.21 -7.16 -7.70
C ALA A 219 -4.37 -5.61 -7.70
N GLY A 220 -4.73 -5.01 -8.84
CA GLY A 220 -4.91 -3.57 -8.98
C GLY A 220 -3.62 -2.78 -9.24
N TYR A 221 -2.49 -3.44 -9.40
CA TYR A 221 -1.22 -2.80 -9.76
C TYR A 221 -1.08 -2.74 -11.29
N SER A 222 -1.52 -1.66 -11.87
CA SER A 222 -1.36 -1.39 -13.30
C SER A 222 -0.60 -0.08 -13.52
N TYR A 223 0.21 -0.05 -14.57
CA TYR A 223 1.03 1.10 -14.93
C TYR A 223 0.79 1.45 -16.39
N ASP A 224 0.36 2.68 -16.64
CA ASP A 224 0.24 3.18 -18.02
C ASP A 224 1.60 3.26 -18.70
N LEU A 225 2.65 3.49 -17.91
CA LEU A 225 4.03 3.59 -18.33
C LEU A 225 4.95 3.08 -17.20
N ILE A 226 5.83 2.15 -17.51
CA ILE A 226 6.85 1.61 -16.62
C ILE A 226 8.10 1.24 -17.43
N VAL A 227 9.26 1.26 -16.81
CA VAL A 227 10.48 0.69 -17.40
C VAL A 227 10.77 -0.63 -16.71
N GLU A 228 10.79 -1.70 -17.48
CA GLU A 228 11.07 -3.05 -16.97
C GLU A 228 12.53 -3.45 -17.25
N GLU A 229 13.02 -4.42 -16.46
CA GLU A 229 14.35 -5.02 -16.61
C GLU A 229 15.47 -3.99 -16.61
N GLY A 230 15.29 -2.93 -15.79
CA GLY A 230 16.28 -1.89 -15.65
C GLY A 230 17.64 -2.46 -15.21
N LYS A 231 18.71 -2.07 -15.92
CA LYS A 231 20.09 -2.35 -15.56
C LYS A 231 20.77 -1.06 -15.17
N LEU A 232 21.39 -1.05 -14.00
CA LEU A 232 22.15 0.09 -13.52
C LEU A 232 23.40 0.28 -14.40
N ILE A 233 23.51 1.45 -15.01
CA ILE A 233 24.68 1.86 -15.79
C ILE A 233 25.63 2.58 -14.84
N LYS A 234 26.86 2.06 -14.73
CA LYS A 234 27.93 2.64 -13.91
C LYS A 234 28.70 3.70 -14.67
#